data_f83fb8cf219a29934858dee9af129694
#
_entry.id   f83fb8cf219a29934858dee9af129694
#
_cell.length_a   1.000
_cell.length_b   1.000
_cell.length_c   1.000
_cell.angle_alpha   90.00
_cell.angle_beta   90.00
_cell.angle_gamma   90.00
#
_symmetry.space_group_name_H-M   'P 1'
#
loop_
_entity.id
_entity.type
_entity.pdbx_description
1 polymer ?
#
loop_
_entity_poly.entity_id
_entity_poly.type
_entity_poly.pdbx_seq_one_letter_code
_entity_poly.pdbx_strand_id
1 'polypeptide(L)'
;MPKGYVVRRGVQRGRLARNVVVIAGAFSLAIAGGAVTAVPAGADPAPAATDTGNQPATTTPTATTTPTVTATPVADTGAEPDPAVSRIDTVITGEGGQRATAIVYSASMRKMIPIEILRPKDSSKPAPTLYLLNGAGGGEDSASWSARTDYEKFFADKNVNVVTPIGGTFSYYTDWQKDDKALGRNKWTTFLTKELPPLIDQRFGTTKTNSIAGISMAGTSVLNLAINAPKLYKSVAAFSGCARTSDPLGQAYIQAVVGTRGHGSITNMWGLPGTAGWRANDPYINAAKLRDTKVYMTSGSGLPGPYDRLGAKGVENNLDSLANQIVLGGLIEAAVNQCTKDMNKRMTQLKVPHEVINRPTDTHSWEYWAQDLKTIWPKIAKDLGVK
;
A
#
# COMPACT_ATOMS: atom_id res chain seq x y z
N MET A 1 74.12 -13.25 -15.80
CA MET A 1 73.15 -14.16 -15.16
C MET A 1 72.23 -13.34 -14.28
N PRO A 2 71.00 -13.08 -14.68
CA PRO A 2 69.98 -12.60 -13.70
C PRO A 2 68.91 -13.68 -13.50
N LYS A 3 68.51 -13.81 -12.24
CA LYS A 3 67.54 -14.76 -11.72
C LYS A 3 66.11 -14.34 -12.05
N GLY A 4 65.35 -15.27 -12.65
CA GLY A 4 63.93 -15.10 -12.94
C GLY A 4 63.07 -15.18 -11.69
N TYR A 5 62.10 -14.26 -11.58
CA TYR A 5 61.00 -14.34 -10.61
C TYR A 5 59.76 -14.95 -11.31
N VAL A 6 59.27 -16.05 -10.74
CA VAL A 6 58.02 -16.68 -11.16
C VAL A 6 56.90 -16.09 -10.28
N VAL A 7 55.95 -15.38 -10.93
CA VAL A 7 54.72 -14.92 -10.28
C VAL A 7 53.67 -16.01 -10.43
N ARG A 8 53.25 -16.60 -9.30
CA ARG A 8 52.11 -17.51 -9.23
C ARG A 8 50.81 -16.65 -9.09
N ARG A 9 49.96 -16.70 -10.09
CA ARG A 9 48.59 -16.21 -10.04
C ARG A 9 47.73 -17.22 -9.27
N GLY A 10 47.29 -16.87 -8.08
CA GLY A 10 46.25 -17.59 -7.30
C GLY A 10 44.88 -17.23 -7.81
N VAL A 11 44.14 -18.20 -8.32
CA VAL A 11 42.74 -18.08 -8.71
C VAL A 11 41.89 -18.20 -7.46
N GLN A 12 41.29 -17.12 -6.99
CA GLN A 12 40.17 -17.18 -6.04
C GLN A 12 38.85 -17.34 -6.81
N ARG A 13 38.40 -18.55 -6.98
CA ARG A 13 37.02 -18.90 -7.36
C ARG A 13 36.33 -19.51 -6.14
N GLY A 14 35.18 -18.97 -5.77
CA GLY A 14 34.21 -19.69 -4.98
C GLY A 14 33.82 -19.05 -3.64
N ARG A 15 32.84 -18.11 -3.67
CA ARG A 15 31.96 -17.82 -2.51
C ARG A 15 30.66 -17.05 -2.89
N LEU A 16 30.18 -17.11 -4.12
CA LEU A 16 28.95 -16.40 -4.53
C LEU A 16 27.74 -17.29 -4.83
N ALA A 17 27.89 -18.61 -4.78
CA ALA A 17 26.81 -19.51 -5.23
C ALA A 17 25.93 -20.10 -4.11
N ARG A 18 26.23 -19.84 -2.83
CA ARG A 18 25.55 -20.56 -1.72
C ARG A 18 24.29 -19.88 -1.16
N ASN A 19 24.09 -18.57 -1.36
CA ASN A 19 23.01 -17.85 -0.73
C ASN A 19 21.71 -17.72 -1.54
N VAL A 20 21.75 -18.06 -2.84
CA VAL A 20 20.56 -17.89 -3.72
C VAL A 20 19.60 -19.08 -3.66
N VAL A 21 20.10 -20.27 -3.35
CA VAL A 21 19.30 -21.51 -3.38
C VAL A 21 18.36 -21.65 -2.17
N VAL A 22 18.70 -21.06 -1.02
CA VAL A 22 17.91 -21.21 0.22
C VAL A 22 16.63 -20.35 0.20
N ILE A 23 16.66 -19.19 -0.48
CA ILE A 23 15.51 -18.26 -0.50
C ILE A 23 14.41 -18.76 -1.47
N ALA A 24 14.77 -19.39 -2.58
CA ALA A 24 13.80 -19.95 -3.53
C ALA A 24 13.05 -21.17 -2.93
N GLY A 25 13.73 -21.99 -2.13
CA GLY A 25 13.12 -23.13 -1.43
C GLY A 25 12.12 -22.74 -0.33
N ALA A 26 12.41 -21.65 0.41
CA ALA A 26 11.53 -21.15 1.46
C ALA A 26 10.22 -20.55 0.90
N PHE A 27 10.29 -19.90 -0.24
CA PHE A 27 9.09 -19.35 -0.90
C PHE A 27 8.15 -20.45 -1.41
N SER A 28 8.69 -21.56 -1.91
CA SER A 28 7.88 -22.71 -2.37
C SER A 28 7.18 -23.44 -1.22
N LEU A 29 7.77 -23.49 -0.03
CA LEU A 29 7.19 -24.18 1.14
C LEU A 29 6.06 -23.35 1.79
N ALA A 30 6.17 -22.02 1.78
CA ALA A 30 5.14 -21.12 2.32
C ALA A 30 3.84 -21.11 1.47
N ILE A 31 3.92 -21.45 0.18
CA ILE A 31 2.76 -21.53 -0.73
C ILE A 31 2.02 -22.86 -0.61
N ALA A 32 2.69 -23.93 -0.17
CA ALA A 32 2.10 -25.27 -0.04
C ALA A 32 1.35 -25.49 1.28
N GLY A 33 1.45 -24.61 2.28
CA GLY A 33 0.88 -24.79 3.63
C GLY A 33 -0.49 -24.16 3.86
N GLY A 34 -1.10 -23.51 2.87
CA GLY A 34 -2.39 -22.81 3.02
C GLY A 34 -3.56 -23.51 2.31
N ALA A 35 -3.79 -24.80 2.56
CA ALA A 35 -5.05 -25.42 2.19
C ALA A 35 -6.13 -25.01 3.20
N VAL A 36 -6.85 -23.94 2.93
CA VAL A 36 -8.14 -23.64 3.57
C VAL A 36 -9.14 -24.64 2.98
N THR A 37 -9.54 -25.62 3.77
CA THR A 37 -10.64 -26.53 3.44
C THR A 37 -11.92 -25.70 3.33
N ALA A 38 -12.45 -25.62 2.13
CA ALA A 38 -13.80 -25.13 1.88
C ALA A 38 -14.80 -26.11 2.49
N VAL A 39 -15.65 -25.64 3.39
CA VAL A 39 -16.84 -26.38 3.86
C VAL A 39 -17.90 -26.28 2.80
N PRO A 40 -18.46 -27.38 2.29
CA PRO A 40 -19.55 -27.31 1.32
C PRO A 40 -20.86 -26.89 2.02
N ALA A 41 -21.52 -25.88 1.44
CA ALA A 41 -22.88 -25.53 1.77
C ALA A 41 -23.83 -26.57 1.12
N GLY A 42 -24.66 -27.21 1.93
CA GLY A 42 -25.76 -28.04 1.45
C GLY A 42 -26.34 -28.89 2.55
N ALA A 43 -27.45 -28.46 3.16
CA ALA A 43 -28.50 -29.31 3.72
C ALA A 43 -29.75 -28.48 3.89
N ASP A 44 -30.84 -29.00 3.31
CA ASP A 44 -32.21 -28.51 3.27
C ASP A 44 -32.89 -28.54 4.66
N PRO A 45 -34.05 -27.82 4.80
CA PRO A 45 -34.72 -27.62 6.08
C PRO A 45 -35.67 -28.75 6.46
N ALA A 46 -35.79 -29.06 7.72
CA ALA A 46 -36.85 -29.90 8.29
C ALA A 46 -37.52 -29.21 9.50
N PRO A 47 -38.72 -29.63 9.95
CA PRO A 47 -39.86 -28.79 10.02
C PRO A 47 -40.21 -28.23 11.42
N ALA A 48 -41.19 -27.34 11.44
CA ALA A 48 -41.75 -26.66 12.59
C ALA A 48 -42.24 -27.60 13.70
N ALA A 49 -41.98 -27.21 14.94
CA ALA A 49 -42.71 -27.61 16.12
C ALA A 49 -43.27 -26.38 16.82
N THR A 50 -44.58 -26.34 16.92
CA THR A 50 -45.37 -25.44 17.74
C THR A 50 -45.19 -25.76 19.21
N ASP A 51 -45.04 -24.80 20.08
CA ASP A 51 -45.96 -24.59 21.20
C ASP A 51 -45.61 -23.38 22.15
N THR A 52 -46.67 -22.66 22.37
CA THR A 52 -47.17 -21.91 23.57
C THR A 52 -46.22 -21.22 24.55
N GLY A 53 -46.39 -19.91 24.62
CA GLY A 53 -46.78 -19.22 25.84
C GLY A 53 -45.74 -18.83 26.83
N ASN A 54 -45.23 -17.61 26.78
CA ASN A 54 -45.35 -16.66 27.91
C ASN A 54 -44.76 -15.29 27.53
N GLN A 55 -45.60 -14.27 27.64
CA GLN A 55 -45.13 -12.89 27.52
C GLN A 55 -44.77 -12.36 28.89
N PRO A 56 -43.65 -11.66 29.03
CA PRO A 56 -43.70 -10.44 29.82
C PRO A 56 -43.01 -9.24 29.18
N ALA A 57 -43.71 -8.14 29.36
CA ALA A 57 -43.25 -6.75 29.49
C ALA A 57 -42.45 -6.12 28.34
N THR A 58 -43.17 -5.30 27.60
CA THR A 58 -42.73 -4.16 26.78
C THR A 58 -41.72 -3.29 27.50
N THR A 59 -40.46 -3.32 27.05
CA THR A 59 -39.53 -2.21 27.21
C THR A 59 -39.37 -1.53 25.86
N THR A 60 -39.80 -0.30 25.76
CA THR A 60 -39.64 0.60 24.64
C THR A 60 -38.16 0.71 24.28
N PRO A 61 -37.73 0.44 23.05
CA PRO A 61 -36.36 0.71 22.67
C PRO A 61 -36.15 2.21 22.54
N THR A 62 -35.20 2.71 23.29
CA THR A 62 -34.65 4.07 23.15
C THR A 62 -34.16 4.23 21.72
N ALA A 63 -34.67 5.22 21.01
CA ALA A 63 -34.26 5.55 19.63
C ALA A 63 -32.77 5.84 19.61
N THR A 64 -32.03 4.93 18.98
CA THR A 64 -30.65 5.19 18.61
C THR A 64 -30.67 6.19 17.46
N THR A 65 -30.21 7.40 17.72
CA THR A 65 -30.05 8.44 16.69
C THR A 65 -29.06 7.97 15.65
N THR A 66 -29.53 7.66 14.46
CA THR A 66 -28.70 7.42 13.28
C THR A 66 -27.95 8.74 12.98
N PRO A 67 -26.61 8.73 12.81
CA PRO A 67 -25.88 9.94 12.48
C PRO A 67 -26.39 10.52 11.16
N THR A 68 -26.74 11.80 11.15
CA THR A 68 -27.18 12.52 9.94
C THR A 68 -25.98 12.69 9.03
N VAL A 69 -25.94 11.89 7.96
CA VAL A 69 -24.93 12.00 6.91
C VAL A 69 -25.39 13.05 5.91
N THR A 70 -24.68 14.16 5.80
CA THR A 70 -24.97 15.19 4.81
C THR A 70 -24.26 14.87 3.51
N ALA A 71 -24.98 14.37 2.52
CA ALA A 71 -24.47 14.23 1.16
C ALA A 71 -24.62 15.57 0.42
N THR A 72 -23.52 16.11 -0.11
CA THR A 72 -23.55 17.29 -0.97
C THR A 72 -23.36 16.82 -2.41
N PRO A 73 -24.43 16.77 -3.24
CA PRO A 73 -24.28 16.47 -4.66
C PRO A 73 -23.45 17.57 -5.34
N VAL A 74 -22.61 17.20 -6.29
CA VAL A 74 -22.07 18.13 -7.27
C VAL A 74 -23.25 18.60 -8.14
N ALA A 75 -23.32 19.91 -8.45
CA ALA A 75 -24.44 20.50 -9.18
C ALA A 75 -24.83 19.67 -10.40
N ASP A 76 -26.07 19.20 -10.43
CA ASP A 76 -26.65 18.49 -11.56
C ASP A 76 -26.91 19.50 -12.69
N THR A 77 -26.11 19.40 -13.75
CA THR A 77 -26.30 20.24 -14.96
C THR A 77 -27.27 19.63 -15.94
N GLY A 78 -27.93 18.51 -15.61
CA GLY A 78 -28.91 17.84 -16.48
C GLY A 78 -28.33 17.15 -17.72
N ALA A 79 -27.01 17.25 -17.96
CA ALA A 79 -26.32 16.55 -19.05
C ALA A 79 -25.64 15.28 -18.50
N GLU A 80 -25.73 14.19 -19.27
CA GLU A 80 -24.97 12.95 -18.95
C GLU A 80 -23.47 13.29 -18.84
N PRO A 81 -22.79 12.92 -17.76
CA PRO A 81 -21.39 13.23 -17.56
C PRO A 81 -20.51 12.57 -18.63
N ASP A 82 -19.59 13.35 -19.22
CA ASP A 82 -18.64 12.83 -20.21
C ASP A 82 -17.77 11.69 -19.64
N PRO A 83 -17.86 10.48 -20.18
CA PRO A 83 -17.05 9.34 -19.72
C PRO A 83 -15.56 9.49 -20.01
N ALA A 84 -15.14 10.46 -20.81
CA ALA A 84 -13.73 10.77 -21.05
C ALA A 84 -13.13 11.69 -19.98
N VAL A 85 -13.95 12.25 -19.06
CA VAL A 85 -13.50 13.21 -18.05
C VAL A 85 -13.62 12.63 -16.65
N SER A 86 -12.50 12.56 -15.93
CA SER A 86 -12.47 12.18 -14.52
C SER A 86 -13.09 13.28 -13.66
N ARG A 87 -13.87 12.88 -12.65
CA ARG A 87 -14.61 13.82 -11.80
C ARG A 87 -14.86 13.27 -10.40
N ILE A 88 -15.09 14.15 -9.46
CA ILE A 88 -15.70 13.79 -8.17
C ILE A 88 -17.22 13.76 -8.38
N ASP A 89 -17.81 12.61 -8.19
CA ASP A 89 -19.23 12.38 -8.39
C ASP A 89 -20.02 12.78 -7.14
N THR A 90 -19.54 12.36 -5.97
CA THR A 90 -20.19 12.61 -4.68
C THR A 90 -19.16 12.81 -3.59
N VAL A 91 -19.46 13.67 -2.63
CA VAL A 91 -18.69 13.79 -1.38
C VAL A 91 -19.67 13.66 -0.20
N ILE A 92 -19.40 12.66 0.65
CA ILE A 92 -20.13 12.42 1.89
C ILE A 92 -19.21 12.88 3.01
N THR A 93 -19.66 13.88 3.77
CA THR A 93 -18.91 14.41 4.90
C THR A 93 -19.48 13.86 6.20
N GLY A 94 -18.62 13.28 7.03
CA GLY A 94 -18.99 12.79 8.35
C GLY A 94 -19.21 13.90 9.36
N GLU A 95 -19.71 13.53 10.51
CA GLU A 95 -19.92 14.44 11.63
C GLU A 95 -18.62 15.16 12.02
N GLY A 96 -18.70 16.45 12.32
CA GLY A 96 -17.53 17.29 12.63
C GLY A 96 -16.71 17.76 11.43
N GLY A 97 -17.02 17.32 10.20
CA GLY A 97 -16.44 17.86 8.96
C GLY A 97 -15.01 17.43 8.61
N GLN A 98 -14.30 16.74 9.51
CA GLN A 98 -12.94 16.31 9.26
C GLN A 98 -12.83 15.02 8.41
N ARG A 99 -13.81 14.13 8.53
CA ARG A 99 -13.86 12.92 7.69
C ARG A 99 -14.76 13.16 6.49
N ALA A 100 -14.31 12.74 5.34
CA ALA A 100 -15.13 12.71 4.15
C ALA A 100 -14.82 11.44 3.32
N THR A 101 -15.81 10.99 2.57
CA THR A 101 -15.64 9.99 1.52
C THR A 101 -16.04 10.61 0.19
N ALA A 102 -15.12 10.68 -0.75
CA ALA A 102 -15.41 11.09 -2.11
C ALA A 102 -15.56 9.86 -2.99
N ILE A 103 -16.54 9.87 -3.88
CA ILE A 103 -16.65 8.90 -4.97
C ILE A 103 -16.09 9.58 -6.22
N VAL A 104 -15.01 9.05 -6.75
CA VAL A 104 -14.29 9.62 -7.89
C VAL A 104 -14.43 8.70 -9.10
N TYR A 105 -14.97 9.21 -10.19
CA TYR A 105 -14.92 8.53 -11.47
C TYR A 105 -13.55 8.72 -12.11
N SER A 106 -12.88 7.61 -12.43
CA SER A 106 -11.65 7.60 -13.21
C SER A 106 -11.96 7.32 -14.68
N ALA A 107 -11.70 8.27 -15.55
CA ALA A 107 -11.89 8.11 -16.99
C ALA A 107 -10.96 7.05 -17.57
N SER A 108 -9.69 7.01 -17.12
CA SER A 108 -8.72 6.02 -17.59
C SER A 108 -9.08 4.59 -17.19
N MET A 109 -9.68 4.39 -16.02
CA MET A 109 -10.13 3.08 -15.53
C MET A 109 -11.60 2.78 -15.82
N ARG A 110 -12.40 3.81 -16.18
CA ARG A 110 -13.85 3.70 -16.42
C ARG A 110 -14.60 3.09 -15.24
N LYS A 111 -14.25 3.54 -14.03
CA LYS A 111 -14.89 3.06 -12.79
C LYS A 111 -14.92 4.12 -11.71
N MET A 112 -15.84 3.96 -10.77
CA MET A 112 -15.91 4.72 -9.53
C MET A 112 -14.91 4.18 -8.51
N ILE A 113 -14.20 5.08 -7.82
CA ILE A 113 -13.20 4.75 -6.81
C ILE A 113 -13.55 5.52 -5.54
N PRO A 114 -13.83 4.83 -4.43
CA PRO A 114 -13.98 5.47 -3.14
C PRO A 114 -12.65 6.03 -2.64
N ILE A 115 -12.69 7.23 -2.11
CA ILE A 115 -11.52 7.91 -1.54
C ILE A 115 -11.87 8.33 -0.12
N GLU A 116 -11.20 7.76 0.87
CA GLU A 116 -11.25 8.25 2.25
C GLU A 116 -10.41 9.51 2.37
N ILE A 117 -10.95 10.53 3.03
CA ILE A 117 -10.29 11.82 3.17
C ILE A 117 -10.37 12.27 4.63
N LEU A 118 -9.21 12.55 5.22
CA LEU A 118 -9.13 13.27 6.47
C LEU A 118 -8.74 14.70 6.17
N ARG A 119 -9.53 15.65 6.67
CA ARG A 119 -9.28 17.08 6.49
C ARG A 119 -8.68 17.69 7.75
N PRO A 120 -7.89 18.78 7.63
CA PRO A 120 -7.46 19.51 8.80
C PRO A 120 -8.67 20.04 9.60
N LYS A 121 -8.49 20.21 10.91
CA LYS A 121 -9.53 20.75 11.79
C LYS A 121 -10.01 22.13 11.34
N ASP A 122 -9.08 23.01 10.97
CA ASP A 122 -9.40 24.29 10.32
C ASP A 122 -9.29 24.12 8.79
N SER A 123 -10.40 23.75 8.17
CA SER A 123 -10.48 23.57 6.72
C SER A 123 -10.82 24.86 5.94
N SER A 124 -10.85 26.01 6.62
CA SER A 124 -11.05 27.33 5.99
C SER A 124 -9.80 27.82 5.25
N LYS A 125 -8.63 27.23 5.59
CA LYS A 125 -7.35 27.57 4.97
C LYS A 125 -6.85 26.42 4.11
N PRO A 126 -6.16 26.72 2.98
CA PRO A 126 -5.51 25.69 2.18
C PRO A 126 -4.51 24.87 3.00
N ALA A 127 -4.56 23.55 2.87
CA ALA A 127 -3.61 22.63 3.48
C ALA A 127 -2.98 21.72 2.42
N PRO A 128 -1.73 21.25 2.63
CA PRO A 128 -1.10 20.29 1.73
C PRO A 128 -1.75 18.93 1.79
N THR A 129 -1.35 18.02 0.90
CA THR A 129 -1.94 16.69 0.79
C THR A 129 -0.90 15.58 0.99
N LEU A 130 -1.22 14.62 1.86
CA LEU A 130 -0.56 13.32 1.94
C LEU A 130 -1.46 12.26 1.28
N TYR A 131 -1.01 11.69 0.18
CA TYR A 131 -1.62 10.49 -0.39
C TYR A 131 -1.11 9.28 0.39
N LEU A 132 -2.00 8.46 0.94
CA LEU A 132 -1.66 7.33 1.82
C LEU A 132 -2.24 6.03 1.24
N LEU A 133 -1.40 5.19 0.64
CA LEU A 133 -1.84 4.00 -0.08
C LEU A 133 -1.86 2.76 0.81
N ASN A 134 -2.90 1.95 0.66
CA ASN A 134 -3.03 0.64 1.29
C ASN A 134 -2.11 -0.41 0.63
N GLY A 135 -1.89 -1.53 1.32
CA GLY A 135 -1.10 -2.66 0.82
C GLY A 135 -1.76 -3.45 -0.31
N ALA A 136 -1.46 -4.73 -0.41
CA ALA A 136 -1.87 -5.59 -1.52
C ALA A 136 -3.40 -5.68 -1.72
N GLY A 137 -4.18 -5.66 -0.65
CA GLY A 137 -5.66 -5.69 -0.73
C GLY A 137 -6.31 -4.37 -1.10
N GLY A 138 -5.55 -3.28 -1.34
CA GLY A 138 -6.12 -1.99 -1.74
C GLY A 138 -7.04 -1.33 -0.70
N GLY A 139 -7.20 -1.92 0.48
CA GLY A 139 -8.17 -1.53 1.50
C GLY A 139 -9.57 -2.12 1.27
N GLU A 140 -9.78 -2.87 0.20
CA GLU A 140 -11.07 -3.51 -0.13
C GLU A 140 -11.34 -4.75 0.74
N ASP A 141 -10.30 -5.33 1.34
CA ASP A 141 -10.32 -6.51 2.20
C ASP A 141 -10.39 -6.19 3.70
N SER A 142 -10.79 -4.98 4.07
CA SER A 142 -10.77 -4.46 5.45
C SER A 142 -9.36 -4.36 6.07
N ALA A 143 -8.30 -4.60 5.30
CA ALA A 143 -6.92 -4.32 5.69
C ALA A 143 -6.52 -2.93 5.17
N SER A 144 -7.14 -1.90 5.74
CA SER A 144 -6.92 -0.49 5.41
C SER A 144 -6.33 0.28 6.59
N TRP A 145 -5.79 1.47 6.32
CA TRP A 145 -5.29 2.37 7.35
C TRP A 145 -6.36 2.70 8.38
N SER A 146 -7.60 2.93 7.94
CA SER A 146 -8.73 3.24 8.83
C SER A 146 -9.15 2.07 9.71
N ALA A 147 -9.14 0.84 9.18
CA ALA A 147 -9.57 -0.33 9.93
C ALA A 147 -8.49 -0.89 10.88
N ARG A 148 -7.21 -0.73 10.53
CA ARG A 148 -6.10 -1.39 11.22
C ARG A 148 -5.28 -0.50 12.13
N THR A 149 -5.40 0.84 12.00
CA THR A 149 -4.57 1.77 12.76
C THR A 149 -5.39 2.84 13.45
N ASP A 150 -4.75 3.71 14.19
CA ASP A 150 -5.33 4.92 14.79
C ASP A 150 -4.96 6.19 13.99
N TYR A 151 -4.71 6.05 12.66
CA TYR A 151 -4.19 7.13 11.84
C TYR A 151 -5.12 8.36 11.84
N GLU A 152 -6.42 8.16 11.92
CA GLU A 152 -7.38 9.26 11.99
C GLU A 152 -7.15 10.11 13.25
N LYS A 153 -7.02 9.46 14.42
CA LYS A 153 -6.71 10.14 15.68
C LYS A 153 -5.33 10.81 15.59
N PHE A 154 -4.37 10.16 14.95
CA PHE A 154 -3.03 10.70 14.77
C PHE A 154 -3.03 11.98 13.93
N PHE A 155 -3.86 12.07 12.89
CA PHE A 155 -3.93 13.25 12.02
C PHE A 155 -4.96 14.30 12.44
N ALA A 156 -5.77 14.06 13.45
CA ALA A 156 -6.90 14.92 13.85
C ALA A 156 -6.50 16.37 14.19
N ASP A 157 -5.28 16.58 14.65
CA ASP A 157 -4.74 17.90 15.04
C ASP A 157 -3.75 18.49 14.02
N LYS A 158 -3.52 17.80 12.90
CA LYS A 158 -2.50 18.17 11.93
C LYS A 158 -3.09 18.92 10.73
N ASN A 159 -2.37 19.96 10.28
CA ASN A 159 -2.82 20.78 9.14
C ASN A 159 -2.46 20.13 7.80
N VAL A 160 -3.10 19.00 7.49
CA VAL A 160 -2.86 18.22 6.26
C VAL A 160 -4.16 17.55 5.82
N ASN A 161 -4.38 17.45 4.50
CA ASN A 161 -5.36 16.53 3.95
C ASN A 161 -4.70 15.16 3.79
N VAL A 162 -5.30 14.09 4.34
CA VAL A 162 -4.86 12.71 4.07
C VAL A 162 -5.85 12.07 3.13
N VAL A 163 -5.37 11.62 1.97
CA VAL A 163 -6.18 11.09 0.88
C VAL A 163 -5.82 9.63 0.66
N THR A 164 -6.76 8.73 0.95
CA THR A 164 -6.56 7.28 0.91
C THR A 164 -7.54 6.65 -0.09
N PRO A 165 -7.10 6.33 -1.32
CA PRO A 165 -7.91 5.57 -2.26
C PRO A 165 -8.19 4.15 -1.76
N ILE A 166 -9.46 3.71 -1.90
CA ILE A 166 -9.88 2.34 -1.64
C ILE A 166 -10.03 1.64 -2.98
N GLY A 167 -9.17 0.68 -3.23
CA GLY A 167 -9.07 -0.03 -4.51
C GLY A 167 -7.63 -0.31 -4.92
N GLY A 168 -7.47 -0.93 -6.07
CA GLY A 168 -6.15 -1.29 -6.58
C GLY A 168 -5.61 -2.60 -6.04
N THR A 169 -6.50 -3.46 -5.56
CA THR A 169 -6.19 -4.81 -5.09
C THR A 169 -5.26 -5.51 -6.06
N PHE A 170 -4.09 -5.93 -5.57
CA PHE A 170 -3.02 -6.63 -6.28
C PHE A 170 -2.50 -5.95 -7.56
N SER A 171 -2.77 -4.66 -7.77
CA SER A 171 -2.46 -3.95 -9.02
C SER A 171 -1.07 -3.35 -9.08
N TYR A 172 -0.31 -3.29 -7.97
CA TYR A 172 0.91 -2.49 -7.83
C TYR A 172 0.70 -1.00 -8.11
N TYR A 173 -0.54 -0.51 -8.08
CA TYR A 173 -0.90 0.89 -8.37
C TYR A 173 -0.21 1.42 -9.64
N THR A 174 -0.20 0.60 -10.70
CA THR A 174 0.47 0.92 -11.97
C THR A 174 -0.50 0.85 -13.15
N ASP A 175 -0.07 1.40 -14.28
CA ASP A 175 -0.81 1.27 -15.55
C ASP A 175 -0.48 -0.08 -16.19
N TRP A 176 -1.45 -0.96 -16.22
CA TRP A 176 -1.31 -2.25 -16.89
C TRP A 176 -1.37 -2.08 -18.41
N GLN A 177 -0.56 -2.86 -19.13
CA GLN A 177 -0.53 -2.85 -20.59
C GLN A 177 -1.82 -3.37 -21.21
N LYS A 178 -2.48 -4.33 -20.54
CA LYS A 178 -3.75 -4.92 -20.97
C LYS A 178 -4.71 -5.02 -19.81
N ASP A 179 -6.00 -4.98 -20.11
CA ASP A 179 -7.05 -5.33 -19.16
C ASP A 179 -6.89 -6.80 -18.76
N ASP A 180 -7.16 -7.11 -17.49
CA ASP A 180 -6.95 -8.42 -16.91
C ASP A 180 -8.29 -9.09 -16.57
N LYS A 181 -8.38 -10.40 -16.76
CA LYS A 181 -9.63 -11.13 -16.52
C LYS A 181 -10.03 -11.13 -15.03
N ALA A 182 -9.05 -11.22 -14.11
CA ALA A 182 -9.30 -11.26 -12.68
C ALA A 182 -9.31 -9.87 -12.04
N LEU A 183 -8.36 -9.01 -12.43
CA LEU A 183 -8.14 -7.72 -11.78
C LEU A 183 -8.65 -6.51 -12.59
N GLY A 184 -9.24 -6.76 -13.76
CA GLY A 184 -9.88 -5.74 -14.57
C GLY A 184 -8.91 -4.74 -15.19
N ARG A 185 -9.43 -3.52 -15.41
CA ARG A 185 -8.68 -2.41 -15.99
C ARG A 185 -7.94 -1.63 -14.92
N ASN A 186 -6.62 -1.60 -15.01
CA ASN A 186 -5.74 -0.91 -14.06
C ASN A 186 -4.95 0.20 -14.76
N LYS A 187 -5.24 1.46 -14.42
CA LYS A 187 -4.54 2.67 -14.86
C LYS A 187 -4.21 3.56 -13.67
N TRP A 188 -3.67 2.93 -12.63
CA TRP A 188 -3.46 3.56 -11.34
C TRP A 188 -2.36 4.63 -11.36
N THR A 189 -1.32 4.46 -12.19
CA THR A 189 -0.32 5.54 -12.36
C THR A 189 -0.99 6.78 -12.94
N THR A 190 -1.78 6.63 -13.99
CA THR A 190 -2.55 7.75 -14.58
C THR A 190 -3.50 8.37 -13.56
N PHE A 191 -4.26 7.54 -12.84
CA PHE A 191 -5.21 8.02 -11.83
C PHE A 191 -4.52 8.82 -10.72
N LEU A 192 -3.49 8.27 -10.09
CA LEU A 192 -2.83 8.87 -8.92
C LEU A 192 -1.91 10.06 -9.28
N THR A 193 -1.50 10.19 -10.55
CA THR A 193 -0.58 11.26 -10.94
C THR A 193 -1.20 12.34 -11.81
N LYS A 194 -2.32 12.06 -12.49
CA LYS A 194 -2.92 12.98 -13.46
C LYS A 194 -4.40 13.28 -13.20
N GLU A 195 -5.17 12.29 -12.71
CA GLU A 195 -6.62 12.46 -12.54
C GLU A 195 -6.99 12.93 -11.13
N LEU A 196 -6.58 12.18 -10.09
CA LEU A 196 -6.98 12.45 -8.71
C LEU A 196 -6.41 13.76 -8.14
N PRO A 197 -5.10 14.12 -8.29
CA PRO A 197 -4.56 15.30 -7.64
C PRO A 197 -5.28 16.61 -8.01
N PRO A 198 -5.53 16.95 -9.29
CA PRO A 198 -6.23 18.18 -9.62
C PRO A 198 -7.68 18.20 -9.11
N LEU A 199 -8.36 17.05 -9.05
CA LEU A 199 -9.72 16.94 -8.49
C LEU A 199 -9.74 17.25 -7.00
N ILE A 200 -8.79 16.69 -6.25
CA ILE A 200 -8.62 16.95 -4.81
C ILE A 200 -8.28 18.43 -4.57
N ASP A 201 -7.33 18.96 -5.34
CA ASP A 201 -6.91 20.36 -5.23
C ASP A 201 -8.08 21.33 -5.45
N GLN A 202 -8.88 21.10 -6.50
CA GLN A 202 -10.03 21.93 -6.82
C GLN A 202 -11.14 21.81 -5.77
N ARG A 203 -11.47 20.57 -5.37
CA ARG A 203 -12.62 20.31 -4.48
C ARG A 203 -12.38 20.74 -3.04
N PHE A 204 -11.14 20.60 -2.55
CA PHE A 204 -10.80 20.85 -1.15
C PHE A 204 -9.92 22.09 -0.94
N GLY A 205 -9.57 22.82 -1.99
CA GLY A 205 -8.79 24.04 -1.88
C GLY A 205 -7.41 23.83 -1.29
N THR A 206 -6.65 22.85 -1.80
CA THR A 206 -5.33 22.50 -1.24
C THR A 206 -4.23 23.49 -1.62
N THR A 207 -3.08 23.40 -0.97
CA THR A 207 -1.87 24.17 -1.38
C THR A 207 -1.22 23.63 -2.64
N LYS A 208 -1.71 22.53 -3.22
CA LYS A 208 -1.10 21.78 -4.33
C LYS A 208 0.29 21.21 -4.01
N THR A 209 0.66 21.21 -2.73
CA THR A 209 1.89 20.60 -2.24
C THR A 209 1.57 19.21 -1.75
N ASN A 210 2.18 18.19 -2.38
CA ASN A 210 1.83 16.79 -2.16
C ASN A 210 3.01 15.97 -1.66
N SER A 211 2.73 14.97 -0.82
CA SER A 211 3.60 13.83 -0.51
C SER A 211 2.81 12.54 -0.67
N ILE A 212 3.51 11.42 -0.78
CA ILE A 212 2.89 10.11 -0.92
C ILE A 212 3.56 9.10 -0.02
N ALA A 213 2.77 8.24 0.61
CA ALA A 213 3.26 7.13 1.43
C ALA A 213 2.48 5.85 1.11
N GLY A 214 3.11 4.70 1.31
CA GLY A 214 2.45 3.41 1.11
C GLY A 214 3.19 2.26 1.76
N ILE A 215 2.45 1.18 2.04
CA ILE A 215 2.94 -0.02 2.70
C ILE A 215 3.04 -1.21 1.75
N SER A 216 3.97 -2.13 2.02
CA SER A 216 4.02 -3.42 1.34
C SER A 216 4.05 -3.26 -0.19
N MET A 217 3.10 -3.82 -0.92
CA MET A 217 2.92 -3.62 -2.36
C MET A 217 2.96 -2.13 -2.75
N ALA A 218 2.24 -1.29 -2.01
CA ALA A 218 2.23 0.15 -2.26
C ALA A 218 3.56 0.84 -1.90
N GLY A 219 4.36 0.29 -0.99
CA GLY A 219 5.71 0.79 -0.71
C GLY A 219 6.62 0.75 -1.95
N THR A 220 6.49 -0.29 -2.79
CA THR A 220 7.12 -0.32 -4.12
C THR A 220 6.49 0.71 -5.06
N SER A 221 5.17 0.80 -5.04
CA SER A 221 4.40 1.60 -5.99
C SER A 221 4.62 3.10 -5.83
N VAL A 222 4.71 3.61 -4.58
CA VAL A 222 4.91 5.05 -4.32
C VAL A 222 6.24 5.57 -4.87
N LEU A 223 7.28 4.73 -4.87
CA LEU A 223 8.55 5.06 -5.51
C LEU A 223 8.38 5.19 -7.04
N ASN A 224 7.67 4.26 -7.68
CA ASN A 224 7.37 4.32 -9.10
C ASN A 224 6.47 5.51 -9.46
N LEU A 225 5.49 5.85 -8.63
CA LEU A 225 4.63 7.01 -8.83
C LEU A 225 5.44 8.32 -8.81
N ALA A 226 6.37 8.46 -7.86
CA ALA A 226 7.27 9.61 -7.80
C ALA A 226 8.23 9.67 -9.00
N ILE A 227 8.73 8.53 -9.47
CA ILE A 227 9.58 8.42 -10.67
C ILE A 227 8.81 8.82 -11.94
N ASN A 228 7.54 8.43 -12.05
CA ASN A 228 6.71 8.71 -13.23
C ASN A 228 6.07 10.11 -13.23
N ALA A 229 6.01 10.77 -12.08
CA ALA A 229 5.48 12.12 -11.93
C ALA A 229 6.48 13.04 -11.20
N PRO A 230 7.61 13.39 -11.84
CA PRO A 230 8.61 14.26 -11.22
C PRO A 230 7.99 15.57 -10.75
N LYS A 231 8.37 16.02 -9.54
CA LYS A 231 7.90 17.26 -8.89
C LYS A 231 6.46 17.24 -8.35
N LEU A 232 5.65 16.22 -8.64
CA LEU A 232 4.31 16.10 -8.09
C LEU A 232 4.37 15.89 -6.57
N TYR A 233 5.30 15.06 -6.10
CA TYR A 233 5.47 14.73 -4.70
C TYR A 233 6.78 15.32 -4.14
N LYS A 234 6.68 16.11 -3.06
CA LYS A 234 7.86 16.66 -2.34
C LYS A 234 8.64 15.58 -1.64
N SER A 235 7.93 14.61 -1.08
CA SER A 235 8.52 13.43 -0.47
C SER A 235 7.72 12.17 -0.76
N VAL A 236 8.39 11.03 -0.70
CA VAL A 236 7.82 9.70 -0.82
C VAL A 236 8.28 8.85 0.36
N ALA A 237 7.33 8.14 1.01
CA ALA A 237 7.62 7.23 2.09
C ALA A 237 7.17 5.81 1.74
N ALA A 238 8.13 4.88 1.69
CA ALA A 238 7.93 3.47 1.35
C ALA A 238 8.14 2.61 2.59
N PHE A 239 7.06 2.06 3.14
CA PHE A 239 7.10 1.21 4.32
C PHE A 239 7.04 -0.26 3.91
N SER A 240 8.08 -1.02 4.22
CA SER A 240 8.18 -2.46 3.92
C SER A 240 7.87 -2.81 2.45
N GLY A 241 8.35 -2.02 1.49
CA GLY A 241 8.21 -2.26 0.05
C GLY A 241 9.51 -2.70 -0.60
N CYS A 242 9.49 -3.75 -1.44
CA CYS A 242 10.67 -4.14 -2.20
C CYS A 242 10.85 -3.21 -3.41
N ALA A 243 11.90 -2.39 -3.40
CA ALA A 243 12.18 -1.41 -4.44
C ALA A 243 12.84 -1.99 -5.72
N ARG A 244 12.85 -3.31 -5.87
CA ARG A 244 13.40 -4.03 -7.02
C ARG A 244 12.31 -4.92 -7.60
N THR A 245 12.01 -4.75 -8.88
CA THR A 245 10.93 -5.50 -9.53
C THR A 245 11.42 -6.39 -10.68
N SER A 246 12.54 -6.03 -11.31
CA SER A 246 13.01 -6.67 -12.54
C SER A 246 13.99 -7.83 -12.32
N ASP A 247 14.55 -7.98 -11.11
CA ASP A 247 15.42 -9.11 -10.79
C ASP A 247 14.62 -10.35 -10.35
N PRO A 248 15.24 -11.52 -10.24
CA PRO A 248 14.53 -12.76 -9.90
C PRO A 248 13.74 -12.69 -8.59
N LEU A 249 14.26 -11.99 -7.56
CA LEU A 249 13.58 -11.84 -6.27
C LEU A 249 12.35 -10.92 -6.41
N GLY A 250 12.50 -9.77 -7.06
CA GLY A 250 11.40 -8.84 -7.32
C GLY A 250 10.30 -9.47 -8.18
N GLN A 251 10.68 -10.23 -9.22
CA GLN A 251 9.73 -10.97 -10.05
C GLN A 251 8.97 -12.02 -9.24
N ALA A 252 9.63 -12.74 -8.32
CA ALA A 252 8.98 -13.70 -7.44
C ALA A 252 7.96 -13.03 -6.51
N TYR A 253 8.28 -11.84 -5.96
CA TYR A 253 7.32 -11.06 -5.17
C TYR A 253 6.09 -10.65 -5.98
N ILE A 254 6.31 -10.13 -7.18
CA ILE A 254 5.23 -9.71 -8.05
C ILE A 254 4.36 -10.89 -8.46
N GLN A 255 4.96 -12.03 -8.78
CA GLN A 255 4.22 -13.27 -9.05
C GLN A 255 3.41 -13.73 -7.83
N ALA A 256 3.96 -13.65 -6.62
CA ALA A 256 3.26 -14.02 -5.41
C ALA A 256 2.05 -13.10 -5.14
N VAL A 257 2.22 -11.79 -5.31
CA VAL A 257 1.15 -10.80 -5.06
C VAL A 257 0.11 -10.81 -6.18
N VAL A 258 0.53 -10.60 -7.43
CA VAL A 258 -0.38 -10.43 -8.57
C VAL A 258 -0.92 -11.78 -9.05
N GLY A 259 -0.02 -12.76 -9.25
CA GLY A 259 -0.38 -14.06 -9.80
C GLY A 259 -1.03 -14.98 -8.79
N THR A 260 -0.35 -15.28 -7.68
CA THR A 260 -0.83 -16.28 -6.73
C THR A 260 -1.99 -15.76 -5.88
N ARG A 261 -1.89 -14.56 -5.31
CA ARG A 261 -2.94 -14.01 -4.45
C ARG A 261 -4.03 -13.29 -5.22
N GLY A 262 -3.65 -12.53 -6.26
CA GLY A 262 -4.59 -11.74 -7.06
C GLY A 262 -5.20 -12.48 -8.25
N HIS A 263 -4.70 -13.67 -8.58
CA HIS A 263 -5.10 -14.43 -9.77
C HIS A 263 -4.98 -13.66 -11.08
N GLY A 264 -4.19 -12.57 -11.07
CA GLY A 264 -3.92 -11.72 -12.23
C GLY A 264 -2.71 -12.18 -13.04
N SER A 265 -2.61 -11.68 -14.25
CA SER A 265 -1.48 -11.98 -15.14
C SER A 265 -0.41 -10.89 -15.07
N ILE A 266 0.78 -11.23 -14.58
CA ILE A 266 1.93 -10.32 -14.58
C ILE A 266 2.31 -9.86 -15.99
N THR A 267 2.00 -10.67 -17.02
CA THR A 267 2.22 -10.30 -18.44
C THR A 267 1.22 -9.27 -18.94
N ASN A 268 0.00 -9.24 -18.40
CA ASN A 268 -0.95 -8.16 -18.67
C ASN A 268 -0.51 -6.85 -18.00
N MET A 269 0.19 -6.96 -16.86
CA MET A 269 0.69 -5.81 -16.14
C MET A 269 1.86 -5.13 -16.88
N TRP A 270 2.99 -5.81 -17.08
CA TRP A 270 4.21 -5.20 -17.62
C TRP A 270 4.86 -5.97 -18.79
N GLY A 271 4.14 -6.91 -19.37
CA GLY A 271 4.70 -7.81 -20.42
C GLY A 271 5.47 -8.99 -19.83
N LEU A 272 6.17 -9.71 -20.67
CA LEU A 272 7.00 -10.83 -20.23
C LEU A 272 8.13 -10.34 -19.31
N PRO A 273 8.51 -11.12 -18.28
CA PRO A 273 9.66 -10.82 -17.43
C PRO A 273 10.92 -10.47 -18.22
N GLY A 274 11.63 -9.44 -17.77
CA GLY A 274 12.84 -8.95 -18.44
C GLY A 274 12.60 -7.94 -19.58
N THR A 275 11.35 -7.68 -19.97
CA THR A 275 11.04 -6.68 -21.02
C THR A 275 11.12 -5.24 -20.51
N ALA A 276 10.95 -4.28 -21.42
CA ALA A 276 11.01 -2.85 -21.13
C ALA A 276 9.96 -2.41 -20.07
N GLY A 277 8.79 -3.04 -20.05
CA GLY A 277 7.74 -2.75 -19.05
C GLY A 277 8.20 -3.00 -17.62
N TRP A 278 8.89 -4.10 -17.37
CA TRP A 278 9.48 -4.41 -16.06
C TRP A 278 10.54 -3.39 -15.66
N ARG A 279 11.47 -3.10 -16.58
CA ARG A 279 12.55 -2.12 -16.34
C ARG A 279 12.02 -0.70 -16.10
N ALA A 280 10.97 -0.31 -16.81
CA ALA A 280 10.31 0.99 -16.62
C ALA A 280 9.67 1.13 -15.22
N ASN A 281 9.19 0.03 -14.65
CA ASN A 281 8.54 -0.02 -13.35
C ASN A 281 9.44 -0.58 -12.23
N ASP A 282 10.76 -0.47 -12.38
CA ASP A 282 11.73 -0.87 -11.36
C ASP A 282 12.35 0.35 -10.69
N PRO A 283 12.00 0.64 -9.41
CA PRO A 283 12.53 1.79 -8.70
C PRO A 283 14.06 1.76 -8.56
N TYR A 284 14.66 0.59 -8.38
CA TYR A 284 16.10 0.44 -8.24
C TYR A 284 16.84 0.86 -9.52
N ILE A 285 16.35 0.42 -10.70
CA ILE A 285 16.90 0.82 -11.99
C ILE A 285 16.74 2.31 -12.22
N ASN A 286 15.56 2.85 -11.87
CA ASN A 286 15.18 4.24 -12.14
C ASN A 286 15.48 5.21 -10.98
N ALA A 287 16.21 4.78 -9.94
CA ALA A 287 16.45 5.56 -8.72
C ALA A 287 17.01 6.96 -8.96
N ALA A 288 17.79 7.17 -10.04
CA ALA A 288 18.33 8.49 -10.38
C ALA A 288 17.25 9.56 -10.64
N LYS A 289 16.04 9.14 -11.01
CA LYS A 289 14.89 10.05 -11.24
C LYS A 289 14.28 10.61 -9.95
N LEU A 290 14.70 10.09 -8.78
CA LEU A 290 14.23 10.54 -7.46
C LEU A 290 15.10 11.66 -6.88
N ARG A 291 16.05 12.26 -7.61
CA ARG A 291 16.96 13.28 -7.07
C ARG A 291 16.27 14.52 -6.54
N ASP A 292 15.14 14.89 -7.10
CA ASP A 292 14.37 16.08 -6.71
C ASP A 292 13.27 15.76 -5.68
N THR A 293 13.19 14.51 -5.20
CA THR A 293 12.19 14.04 -4.25
C THR A 293 12.89 13.50 -3.00
N LYS A 294 12.43 13.87 -1.80
CA LYS A 294 12.90 13.27 -0.54
C LYS A 294 12.36 11.85 -0.42
N VAL A 295 13.24 10.89 -0.17
CA VAL A 295 12.86 9.48 -0.07
C VAL A 295 13.04 8.98 1.34
N TYR A 296 11.98 8.44 1.94
CA TYR A 296 11.99 7.78 3.25
C TYR A 296 11.64 6.31 3.05
N MET A 297 12.43 5.42 3.60
CA MET A 297 12.14 3.99 3.55
C MET A 297 12.31 3.37 4.92
N THR A 298 11.43 2.42 5.25
CA THR A 298 11.53 1.65 6.49
C THR A 298 11.36 0.17 6.20
N SER A 299 12.02 -0.68 6.96
CA SER A 299 11.76 -2.12 7.01
C SER A 299 12.23 -2.71 8.34
N GLY A 300 11.57 -3.78 8.78
CA GLY A 300 12.05 -4.66 9.84
C GLY A 300 13.06 -5.68 9.32
N SER A 301 13.58 -6.51 10.21
CA SER A 301 14.51 -7.58 9.85
C SER A 301 13.79 -8.90 9.49
N GLY A 302 12.52 -9.03 9.84
CA GLY A 302 11.74 -10.26 9.78
C GLY A 302 11.81 -11.10 11.07
N LEU A 303 12.67 -10.72 12.03
CA LEU A 303 12.65 -11.34 13.36
C LEU A 303 11.46 -10.80 14.17
N PRO A 304 10.86 -11.62 15.05
CA PRO A 304 9.77 -11.14 15.90
C PRO A 304 10.16 -9.92 16.73
N GLY A 305 9.24 -8.97 16.83
CA GLY A 305 9.40 -7.73 17.57
C GLY A 305 8.29 -7.53 18.61
N PRO A 306 8.15 -6.32 19.18
CA PRO A 306 7.23 -6.04 20.29
C PRO A 306 5.76 -6.35 20.02
N TYR A 307 5.32 -6.29 18.76
CA TYR A 307 3.94 -6.55 18.37
C TYR A 307 3.68 -7.99 17.89
N ASP A 308 4.72 -8.84 17.84
CA ASP A 308 4.60 -10.25 17.45
C ASP A 308 4.36 -11.13 18.69
N ARG A 309 3.23 -10.89 19.39
CA ARG A 309 2.85 -11.59 20.62
C ARG A 309 1.34 -11.69 20.75
N LEU A 310 0.87 -12.68 21.52
CA LEU A 310 -0.54 -12.77 21.90
C LEU A 310 -0.99 -11.50 22.63
N GLY A 311 -2.21 -11.09 22.37
CA GLY A 311 -2.80 -9.85 22.89
C GLY A 311 -2.36 -8.57 22.16
N ALA A 312 -1.43 -8.67 21.18
CA ALA A 312 -1.16 -7.53 20.30
C ALA A 312 -2.32 -7.31 19.33
N LYS A 313 -2.59 -6.04 18.99
CA LYS A 313 -3.61 -5.69 18.01
C LYS A 313 -3.33 -6.38 16.66
N GLY A 314 -4.35 -7.01 16.08
CA GLY A 314 -4.24 -7.78 14.84
C GLY A 314 -3.78 -9.23 15.01
N VAL A 315 -3.24 -9.60 16.19
CA VAL A 315 -2.96 -10.97 16.59
C VAL A 315 -4.03 -11.45 17.56
N GLU A 316 -4.45 -10.58 18.48
CA GLU A 316 -5.39 -10.89 19.57
C GLU A 316 -4.89 -12.10 20.37
N ASN A 317 -5.79 -13.00 20.78
CA ASN A 317 -5.44 -14.26 21.46
C ASN A 317 -5.42 -15.46 20.48
N ASN A 318 -5.10 -15.24 19.21
CA ASN A 318 -5.14 -16.24 18.17
C ASN A 318 -3.71 -16.71 17.82
N LEU A 319 -3.41 -17.97 18.16
CA LEU A 319 -2.10 -18.60 17.91
C LEU A 319 -1.79 -18.75 16.42
N ASP A 320 -2.79 -19.02 15.58
CA ASP A 320 -2.60 -19.17 14.13
C ASP A 320 -2.26 -17.82 13.50
N SER A 321 -2.93 -16.75 13.94
CA SER A 321 -2.60 -15.37 13.52
C SER A 321 -1.19 -15.00 13.91
N LEU A 322 -0.78 -15.32 15.14
CA LEU A 322 0.59 -15.08 15.62
C LEU A 322 1.61 -15.89 14.81
N ALA A 323 1.37 -17.18 14.62
CA ALA A 323 2.26 -18.03 13.84
C ALA A 323 2.40 -17.55 12.39
N ASN A 324 1.29 -17.16 11.75
CA ASN A 324 1.29 -16.59 10.41
C ASN A 324 2.07 -15.27 10.35
N GLN A 325 1.87 -14.38 11.32
CA GLN A 325 2.59 -13.11 11.40
C GLN A 325 4.10 -13.31 11.59
N ILE A 326 4.52 -14.22 12.46
CA ILE A 326 5.94 -14.52 12.73
C ILE A 326 6.58 -15.24 11.53
N VAL A 327 5.93 -16.29 11.01
CA VAL A 327 6.53 -17.13 9.97
C VAL A 327 6.43 -16.47 8.61
N LEU A 328 5.21 -16.25 8.11
CA LEU A 328 5.02 -15.69 6.78
C LEU A 328 5.40 -14.20 6.76
N GLY A 329 4.92 -13.43 7.71
CA GLY A 329 5.25 -12.01 7.85
C GLY A 329 6.74 -11.78 8.05
N GLY A 330 7.40 -12.62 8.86
CA GLY A 330 8.85 -12.59 9.07
C GLY A 330 9.64 -12.87 7.78
N LEU A 331 9.26 -13.89 7.02
CA LEU A 331 9.91 -14.22 5.73
C LEU A 331 9.77 -13.09 4.70
N ILE A 332 8.57 -12.52 4.58
CA ILE A 332 8.32 -11.40 3.68
C ILE A 332 9.19 -10.22 4.08
N GLU A 333 9.19 -9.85 5.37
CA GLU A 333 9.93 -8.68 5.84
C GLU A 333 11.44 -8.85 5.72
N ALA A 334 11.99 -10.04 6.00
CA ALA A 334 13.42 -10.33 5.82
C ALA A 334 13.87 -10.10 4.37
N ALA A 335 13.07 -10.51 3.42
CA ALA A 335 13.38 -10.33 2.02
C ALA A 335 13.18 -8.87 1.56
N VAL A 336 12.14 -8.18 2.06
CA VAL A 336 11.96 -6.72 1.86
C VAL A 336 13.12 -5.94 2.46
N ASN A 337 13.63 -6.33 3.62
CA ASN A 337 14.80 -5.72 4.24
C ASN A 337 16.03 -5.76 3.33
N GLN A 338 16.25 -6.87 2.62
CA GLN A 338 17.33 -6.97 1.66
C GLN A 338 17.12 -6.00 0.48
N CYS A 339 15.91 -5.92 -0.07
CA CYS A 339 15.56 -4.94 -1.11
C CYS A 339 15.82 -3.50 -0.64
N THR A 340 15.45 -3.18 0.59
CA THR A 340 15.61 -1.86 1.20
C THR A 340 17.09 -1.50 1.38
N LYS A 341 17.92 -2.44 1.84
CA LYS A 341 19.38 -2.26 1.94
C LYS A 341 20.04 -2.03 0.58
N ASP A 342 19.63 -2.77 -0.44
CA ASP A 342 20.14 -2.60 -1.80
C ASP A 342 19.75 -1.23 -2.37
N MET A 343 18.50 -0.81 -2.18
CA MET A 343 18.02 0.49 -2.63
C MET A 343 18.73 1.64 -1.89
N ASN A 344 18.95 1.51 -0.57
CA ASN A 344 19.74 2.46 0.22
C ASN A 344 21.13 2.67 -0.39
N LYS A 345 21.86 1.58 -0.63
CA LYS A 345 23.19 1.61 -1.28
C LYS A 345 23.11 2.27 -2.66
N ARG A 346 22.09 1.94 -3.45
CA ARG A 346 21.90 2.51 -4.79
C ARG A 346 21.65 4.01 -4.74
N MET A 347 20.75 4.48 -3.87
CA MET A 347 20.45 5.91 -3.70
C MET A 347 21.65 6.69 -3.20
N THR A 348 22.45 6.12 -2.28
CA THR A 348 23.72 6.73 -1.81
C THR A 348 24.69 6.92 -2.98
N GLN A 349 24.90 5.90 -3.81
CA GLN A 349 25.77 5.98 -5.00
C GLN A 349 25.31 7.04 -6.00
N LEU A 350 24.00 7.21 -6.14
CA LEU A 350 23.38 8.16 -7.07
C LEU A 350 23.20 9.56 -6.47
N LYS A 351 23.57 9.77 -5.20
CA LYS A 351 23.36 11.02 -4.46
C LYS A 351 21.88 11.48 -4.45
N VAL A 352 20.95 10.52 -4.36
CA VAL A 352 19.54 10.78 -4.15
C VAL A 352 19.31 11.17 -2.69
N PRO A 353 18.60 12.26 -2.37
CA PRO A 353 18.26 12.62 -0.99
C PRO A 353 17.34 11.58 -0.35
N HIS A 354 17.84 10.82 0.63
CA HIS A 354 17.06 9.75 1.25
C HIS A 354 17.44 9.51 2.71
N GLU A 355 16.54 8.85 3.41
CA GLU A 355 16.76 8.30 4.73
C GLU A 355 16.12 6.91 4.81
N VAL A 356 16.85 5.95 5.37
CA VAL A 356 16.41 4.57 5.52
C VAL A 356 16.53 4.13 6.97
N ILE A 357 15.44 3.58 7.51
CA ILE A 357 15.39 3.01 8.84
C ILE A 357 15.22 1.48 8.70
N ASN A 358 16.28 0.74 9.01
CA ASN A 358 16.22 -0.72 9.11
C ASN A 358 16.19 -1.11 10.58
N ARG A 359 15.09 -1.70 11.04
CA ARG A 359 14.94 -2.14 12.43
C ARG A 359 15.52 -3.54 12.62
N PRO A 360 16.09 -3.83 13.79
CA PRO A 360 16.71 -5.14 14.06
C PRO A 360 15.70 -6.28 14.25
N THR A 361 14.44 -5.95 14.49
CA THR A 361 13.29 -6.86 14.62
C THR A 361 12.20 -6.45 13.64
N ASP A 362 10.97 -6.87 13.87
CA ASP A 362 9.72 -6.52 13.23
C ASP A 362 9.41 -7.34 11.99
N THR A 363 8.19 -7.85 11.97
CA THR A 363 7.60 -8.62 10.88
C THR A 363 6.76 -7.73 9.94
N HIS A 364 6.18 -8.32 8.90
CA HIS A 364 5.37 -7.62 7.89
C HIS A 364 3.95 -7.39 8.41
N SER A 365 3.74 -6.41 9.32
CA SER A 365 2.44 -6.21 9.96
C SER A 365 2.08 -4.75 10.24
N TRP A 366 0.77 -4.50 10.45
CA TRP A 366 0.16 -3.19 10.55
C TRP A 366 0.68 -2.33 11.69
N GLU A 367 0.95 -2.90 12.85
CA GLU A 367 1.40 -2.13 14.02
C GLU A 367 2.77 -1.48 13.76
N TYR A 368 3.67 -2.17 13.04
CA TYR A 368 4.95 -1.60 12.65
C TYR A 368 4.80 -0.48 11.62
N TRP A 369 3.89 -0.63 10.65
CA TRP A 369 3.63 0.42 9.65
C TRP A 369 2.95 1.64 10.27
N ALA A 370 2.05 1.45 11.24
CA ALA A 370 1.48 2.55 12.01
C ALA A 370 2.57 3.33 12.77
N GLN A 371 3.53 2.62 13.36
CA GLN A 371 4.70 3.22 14.01
C GLN A 371 5.61 3.94 13.00
N ASP A 372 5.83 3.35 11.83
CA ASP A 372 6.63 3.96 10.76
C ASP A 372 6.03 5.27 10.29
N LEU A 373 4.71 5.31 10.06
CA LEU A 373 4.02 6.53 9.68
C LEU A 373 4.22 7.63 10.72
N LYS A 374 4.06 7.30 12.02
CA LYS A 374 4.27 8.25 13.12
C LYS A 374 5.72 8.74 13.21
N THR A 375 6.68 7.85 12.98
CA THR A 375 8.12 8.16 13.03
C THR A 375 8.57 9.03 11.84
N ILE A 376 8.04 8.79 10.65
CA ILE A 376 8.41 9.52 9.43
C ILE A 376 7.59 10.80 9.26
N TRP A 377 6.40 10.89 9.86
CA TRP A 377 5.52 12.05 9.72
C TRP A 377 6.21 13.41 9.96
N PRO A 378 7.03 13.65 11.01
CA PRO A 378 7.66 14.96 11.20
C PRO A 378 8.50 15.41 10.01
N LYS A 379 9.09 14.47 9.27
CA LYS A 379 9.88 14.74 8.07
C LYS A 379 8.99 15.06 6.87
N ILE A 380 7.94 14.27 6.66
CA ILE A 380 6.91 14.54 5.63
C ILE A 380 6.26 15.90 5.91
N ALA A 381 5.91 16.21 7.15
CA ALA A 381 5.32 17.48 7.56
C ALA A 381 6.24 18.66 7.20
N LYS A 382 7.53 18.54 7.50
CA LYS A 382 8.54 19.55 7.12
C LYS A 382 8.59 19.75 5.59
N ASP A 383 8.59 18.66 4.82
CA ASP A 383 8.64 18.73 3.34
C ASP A 383 7.36 19.32 2.75
N LEU A 384 6.22 19.12 3.40
CA LEU A 384 4.93 19.71 3.06
C LEU A 384 4.76 21.16 3.56
N GLY A 385 5.66 21.66 4.38
CA GLY A 385 5.55 22.98 5.02
C GLY A 385 4.50 23.02 6.15
N VAL A 386 4.14 21.89 6.73
CA VAL A 386 3.27 21.79 7.90
C VAL A 386 4.10 22.10 9.16
N LYS A 387 3.58 23.03 9.98
CA LYS A 387 4.18 23.40 11.27
C LYS A 387 3.68 22.50 12.39
#